data_abc861503547eea2f5c8720c844f5365
#
_entry.id   abc861503547eea2f5c8720c844f5365
#
_cell.length_a   1.000
_cell.length_b   1.000
_cell.length_c   1.000
_cell.angle_alpha   90.00
_cell.angle_beta   90.00
_cell.angle_gamma   90.00
#
_symmetry.space_group_name_H-M   'P 1'
#
loop_
_entity.id
_entity.type
_entity.pdbx_description
1 polymer ?
#
loop_
_entity_poly.entity_id
_entity_poly.type
_entity_poly.pdbx_seq_one_letter_code
_entity_poly.pdbx_strand_id
1 'polypeptide(L)'
;MYVNHETALDDYPFKTQPYEHQRVALNKGAHREAYGYLMEMGTGKSKTLLDNIGILYLSGHVNFAVLFAPKGVYRNWVSKEIPEHFSDSIPHRTIRWVSSPNATQLKEIRSVAQPFEGMTFFVMNIEALSTVKGVEALTWLGKKFGAKGLIGVDESTTIKNMKAKRTKNLIKAGQLFAYRRILTGSPVTKAPLDIYAQAEFLGPRLLGHSSYYSFQGRYAVTQKRKMGAHSFEQVVGYRNLEELSGIISQFSYRVLKKDCLDLPEKVYTVREVELTPEQTKMYNEIRGEGLTLLDGGELVSTQSIIAQMLRLQQVLSGHLKTDDGDLVTFPTNRIEELVSICEEAGGKVIIWSRFRHDIQQITQRLKQEFGEDSAASYYGDTSDDERLRIVQDFQKPDHPLRFFVGNAATAGYGITLTEANTVVYFANSFDLEHRIQSEDRAHRLGQKNKVLYIDLISPGTIDERIVKALRQKIDLGAKVLGEEAREWLRLDPKRMK
;
A
#
# COMPACT_ATOMS: atom_id res chain seq x y z
N MET A 1 -19.97 22.28 27.80
CA MET A 1 -19.06 23.37 27.39
C MET A 1 -18.52 23.01 26.01
N TYR A 2 -18.95 23.72 24.98
CA TYR A 2 -18.36 23.59 23.64
C TYR A 2 -17.00 24.25 23.69
N VAL A 3 -15.93 23.44 23.72
CA VAL A 3 -14.57 23.95 23.52
C VAL A 3 -14.50 24.44 22.08
N ASN A 4 -14.10 25.69 21.90
CA ASN A 4 -13.95 26.30 20.60
C ASN A 4 -12.81 25.58 19.88
N HIS A 5 -13.12 24.77 18.88
CA HIS A 5 -12.16 23.87 18.21
C HIS A 5 -10.99 24.61 17.55
N GLU A 6 -11.16 25.84 17.15
CA GLU A 6 -10.12 26.67 16.54
C GLU A 6 -9.03 27.08 17.56
N THR A 7 -9.39 27.39 18.80
CA THR A 7 -8.44 27.81 19.84
C THR A 7 -7.47 26.70 20.24
N ALA A 8 -7.93 25.45 20.27
CA ALA A 8 -7.08 24.31 20.66
C ALA A 8 -6.02 23.94 19.61
N LEU A 9 -6.23 24.29 18.33
CA LEU A 9 -5.28 24.03 17.26
C LEU A 9 -4.19 25.10 17.22
N ASP A 10 -4.54 26.36 17.42
CA ASP A 10 -3.61 27.49 17.41
C ASP A 10 -2.68 27.49 18.63
N ASP A 11 -3.13 26.91 19.75
CA ASP A 11 -2.35 26.78 20.98
C ASP A 11 -1.44 25.51 20.98
N TYR A 12 -1.57 24.60 19.99
CA TYR A 12 -0.75 23.41 19.94
C TYR A 12 0.68 23.72 19.48
N PRO A 13 1.72 23.38 20.25
CA PRO A 13 3.11 23.66 19.94
C PRO A 13 3.65 22.68 18.88
N PHE A 14 3.32 22.92 17.62
CA PHE A 14 3.80 22.10 16.51
C PHE A 14 5.33 22.04 16.45
N LYS A 15 5.91 20.83 16.42
CA LYS A 15 7.35 20.66 16.19
C LYS A 15 7.75 21.11 14.79
N THR A 16 6.93 20.78 13.81
CA THR A 16 7.04 21.25 12.42
C THR A 16 5.72 21.88 12.01
N GLN A 17 5.77 23.00 11.29
CA GLN A 17 4.54 23.67 10.87
C GLN A 17 3.70 22.79 9.96
N PRO A 18 2.38 22.64 10.23
CA PRO A 18 1.50 21.87 9.38
C PRO A 18 1.17 22.64 8.11
N TYR A 19 1.07 21.92 6.99
CA TYR A 19 0.48 22.47 5.77
C TYR A 19 -1.02 22.72 5.96
N GLU A 20 -1.60 23.57 5.11
CA GLU A 20 -3.02 23.93 5.22
C GLU A 20 -3.95 22.72 5.20
N HIS A 21 -3.74 21.78 4.30
CA HIS A 21 -4.55 20.54 4.24
C HIS A 21 -4.45 19.68 5.52
N GLN A 22 -3.32 19.75 6.25
CA GLN A 22 -3.14 19.07 7.53
C GLN A 22 -3.90 19.80 8.63
N ARG A 23 -3.89 21.14 8.64
CA ARG A 23 -4.71 21.96 9.54
C ARG A 23 -6.19 21.67 9.36
N VAL A 24 -6.67 21.63 8.11
CA VAL A 24 -8.06 21.26 7.79
C VAL A 24 -8.38 19.85 8.27
N ALA A 25 -7.48 18.88 8.09
CA ALA A 25 -7.67 17.51 8.57
C ALA A 25 -7.81 17.46 10.11
N LEU A 26 -6.97 18.19 10.83
CA LEU A 26 -7.01 18.30 12.29
C LEU A 26 -8.29 18.98 12.76
N ASN A 27 -8.69 20.10 12.16
CA ASN A 27 -9.93 20.80 12.49
C ASN A 27 -11.17 19.92 12.35
N LYS A 28 -11.22 19.08 11.31
CA LYS A 28 -12.34 18.18 11.06
C LYS A 28 -12.36 16.94 11.97
N GLY A 29 -11.19 16.44 12.36
CA GLY A 29 -11.07 15.09 12.93
C GLY A 29 -10.48 15.00 14.32
N ALA A 30 -9.73 16.01 14.82
CA ALA A 30 -8.90 15.85 16.01
C ALA A 30 -9.68 15.40 17.25
N HIS A 31 -10.83 16.00 17.52
CA HIS A 31 -11.64 15.71 18.72
C HIS A 31 -12.71 14.61 18.51
N ARG A 32 -12.86 14.08 17.29
CA ARG A 32 -13.80 12.97 17.06
C ARG A 32 -13.26 11.67 17.63
N GLU A 33 -14.11 10.87 18.26
CA GLU A 33 -13.72 9.55 18.79
C GLU A 33 -13.21 8.61 17.70
N ALA A 34 -13.85 8.64 16.53
CA ALA A 34 -13.51 7.82 15.37
C ALA A 34 -13.35 8.68 14.11
N TYR A 35 -12.19 8.61 13.45
CA TYR A 35 -11.94 9.40 12.25
C TYR A 35 -10.91 8.77 11.31
N GLY A 36 -11.13 8.94 9.99
CA GLY A 36 -10.25 8.48 8.93
C GLY A 36 -9.47 9.61 8.27
N TYR A 37 -8.14 9.54 8.32
CA TYR A 37 -7.26 10.41 7.53
C TYR A 37 -6.93 9.72 6.21
N LEU A 38 -7.81 9.89 5.21
CA LEU A 38 -7.70 9.28 3.89
C LEU A 38 -6.84 10.17 2.98
N MET A 39 -5.59 10.34 3.36
CA MET A 39 -4.64 11.26 2.74
C MET A 39 -3.66 10.50 1.86
N GLU A 40 -3.41 10.94 0.63
CA GLU A 40 -2.48 10.29 -0.28
C GLU A 40 -1.06 10.19 0.30
N MET A 41 -0.25 9.27 -0.22
CA MET A 41 1.12 9.10 0.25
C MET A 41 1.93 10.39 0.04
N GLY A 42 2.75 10.75 1.03
CA GLY A 42 3.56 11.98 0.97
C GLY A 42 2.84 13.27 1.34
N THR A 43 1.54 13.24 1.71
CA THR A 43 0.80 14.42 2.20
C THR A 43 0.89 14.62 3.72
N GLY A 44 1.70 13.81 4.41
CA GLY A 44 1.97 13.96 5.85
C GLY A 44 0.96 13.32 6.79
N LYS A 45 0.39 12.17 6.43
CA LYS A 45 -0.53 11.38 7.28
C LYS A 45 -0.01 11.13 8.68
N SER A 46 1.24 10.64 8.77
CA SER A 46 1.90 10.32 10.05
C SER A 46 1.99 11.54 10.95
N LYS A 47 2.46 12.67 10.39
CA LYS A 47 2.51 13.95 11.10
C LYS A 47 1.11 14.38 11.59
N THR A 48 0.11 14.34 10.72
CA THR A 48 -1.27 14.69 11.08
C THR A 48 -1.78 13.85 12.24
N LEU A 49 -1.50 12.54 12.27
CA LEU A 49 -1.87 11.69 13.39
C LEU A 49 -1.11 12.05 14.67
N LEU A 50 0.19 12.31 14.59
CA LEU A 50 1.00 12.68 15.76
C LEU A 50 0.55 14.03 16.35
N ASP A 51 0.30 15.02 15.52
CA ASP A 51 -0.27 16.30 15.95
C ASP A 51 -1.66 16.10 16.61
N ASN A 52 -2.53 15.27 16.01
CA ASN A 52 -3.82 14.91 16.60
C ASN A 52 -3.68 14.28 17.99
N ILE A 53 -2.72 13.36 18.17
CA ILE A 53 -2.44 12.75 19.47
C ILE A 53 -1.98 13.80 20.48
N GLY A 54 -1.10 14.71 20.07
CA GLY A 54 -0.62 15.79 20.92
C GLY A 54 -1.74 16.77 21.34
N ILE A 55 -2.62 17.15 20.43
CA ILE A 55 -3.81 17.97 20.70
C ILE A 55 -4.71 17.27 21.73
N LEU A 56 -5.00 15.99 21.54
CA LEU A 56 -5.81 15.21 22.48
C LEU A 56 -5.14 15.04 23.85
N TYR A 57 -3.82 14.95 23.89
CA TYR A 57 -3.05 14.89 25.13
C TYR A 57 -3.18 16.20 25.92
N LEU A 58 -2.93 17.35 25.28
CA LEU A 58 -3.06 18.67 25.93
C LEU A 58 -4.50 18.96 26.37
N SER A 59 -5.48 18.42 25.66
CA SER A 59 -6.90 18.49 26.05
C SER A 59 -7.27 17.49 27.17
N GLY A 60 -6.33 16.71 27.69
CA GLY A 60 -6.55 15.73 28.78
C GLY A 60 -7.31 14.46 28.40
N HIS A 61 -7.54 14.26 27.09
CA HIS A 61 -8.33 13.13 26.56
C HIS A 61 -7.53 11.84 26.39
N VAL A 62 -6.24 11.92 26.01
CA VAL A 62 -5.39 10.77 25.81
C VAL A 62 -4.03 10.93 26.50
N ASN A 63 -3.47 9.83 27.00
CA ASN A 63 -2.10 9.74 27.49
C ASN A 63 -1.40 8.46 27.01
N PHE A 64 -2.10 7.68 26.16
CA PHE A 64 -1.61 6.43 25.61
C PHE A 64 -2.04 6.26 24.16
N ALA A 65 -1.15 5.82 23.28
CA ALA A 65 -1.49 5.49 21.89
C ALA A 65 -0.89 4.15 21.48
N VAL A 66 -1.70 3.30 20.85
CA VAL A 66 -1.23 2.11 20.12
C VAL A 66 -1.24 2.43 18.63
N LEU A 67 -0.09 2.33 17.99
CA LEU A 67 0.07 2.58 16.57
C LEU A 67 0.40 1.28 15.84
N PHE A 68 -0.43 0.92 14.88
CA PHE A 68 -0.22 -0.23 14.00
C PHE A 68 0.27 0.23 12.63
N ALA A 69 1.28 -0.48 12.12
CA ALA A 69 1.75 -0.34 10.75
C ALA A 69 2.19 -1.70 10.19
N PRO A 70 2.33 -1.87 8.87
CA PRO A 70 2.90 -3.07 8.26
C PRO A 70 4.31 -3.37 8.78
N LYS A 71 4.69 -4.67 8.84
CA LYS A 71 5.98 -5.14 9.38
C LYS A 71 7.19 -4.41 8.78
N GLY A 72 7.12 -4.05 7.49
CA GLY A 72 8.22 -3.32 6.82
C GLY A 72 8.36 -1.85 7.25
N VAL A 73 7.36 -1.25 7.90
CA VAL A 73 7.30 0.20 8.16
C VAL A 73 7.20 0.56 9.64
N TYR A 74 6.66 -0.34 10.49
CA TYR A 74 6.36 0.01 11.89
C TYR A 74 7.59 0.49 12.68
N ARG A 75 8.82 0.09 12.26
CA ARG A 75 10.06 0.59 12.86
C ARG A 75 10.28 2.08 12.59
N ASN A 76 9.85 2.58 11.42
CA ASN A 76 10.00 3.98 11.05
C ASN A 76 9.22 4.90 11.99
N TRP A 77 8.10 4.43 12.54
CA TRP A 77 7.36 5.19 13.55
C TRP A 77 8.22 5.49 14.78
N VAL A 78 9.02 4.51 15.21
CA VAL A 78 9.90 4.64 16.39
C VAL A 78 11.15 5.45 16.09
N SER A 79 11.81 5.20 14.94
CA SER A 79 13.12 5.78 14.63
C SER A 79 13.05 7.11 13.89
N LYS A 80 11.89 7.44 13.28
CA LYS A 80 11.76 8.63 12.43
C LYS A 80 10.51 9.44 12.72
N GLU A 81 9.31 8.88 12.50
CA GLU A 81 8.06 9.67 12.49
C GLU A 81 7.80 10.37 13.84
N ILE A 82 7.84 9.62 14.97
CA ILE A 82 7.63 10.20 16.30
C ILE A 82 8.72 11.21 16.64
N PRO A 83 10.04 10.89 16.51
CA PRO A 83 11.11 11.85 16.77
C PRO A 83 11.07 13.11 15.91
N GLU A 84 10.66 13.01 14.64
CA GLU A 84 10.65 14.16 13.72
C GLU A 84 9.42 15.07 13.90
N HIS A 85 8.27 14.52 14.29
CA HIS A 85 7.01 15.24 14.19
C HIS A 85 6.28 15.46 15.52
N PHE A 86 6.46 14.60 16.52
CA PHE A 86 5.77 14.79 17.79
C PHE A 86 6.37 15.96 18.57
N SER A 87 5.52 16.79 19.21
CA SER A 87 5.96 18.01 19.91
C SER A 87 6.95 17.71 21.03
N ASP A 88 8.08 18.42 21.06
CA ASP A 88 9.11 18.32 22.11
C ASP A 88 8.63 18.86 23.46
N SER A 89 7.57 19.69 23.46
CA SER A 89 6.99 20.22 24.70
C SER A 89 6.17 19.20 25.48
N ILE A 90 5.87 18.04 24.89
CA ILE A 90 5.13 16.96 25.53
C ILE A 90 6.09 15.83 25.89
N PRO A 91 6.32 15.58 27.19
CA PRO A 91 7.10 14.42 27.62
C PRO A 91 6.52 13.14 27.02
N HIS A 92 7.35 12.33 26.39
CA HIS A 92 6.86 11.10 25.80
C HIS A 92 7.88 9.97 25.86
N ARG A 93 7.37 8.73 25.80
CA ARG A 93 8.16 7.51 25.61
C ARG A 93 7.56 6.66 24.51
N THR A 94 8.44 5.95 23.80
CA THR A 94 8.05 5.05 22.71
C THR A 94 8.52 3.63 23.03
N ILE A 95 7.59 2.66 22.98
CA ILE A 95 7.83 1.25 23.23
C ILE A 95 7.48 0.47 21.99
N ARG A 96 8.41 -0.36 21.50
CA ARG A 96 8.23 -1.16 20.31
C ARG A 96 7.89 -2.61 20.65
N TRP A 97 6.81 -3.11 20.04
CA TRP A 97 6.48 -4.52 20.07
C TRP A 97 7.46 -5.37 19.25
N VAL A 98 7.88 -6.50 19.81
CA VAL A 98 8.67 -7.53 19.14
C VAL A 98 8.05 -8.89 19.42
N SER A 99 7.77 -9.68 18.38
CA SER A 99 7.07 -10.98 18.51
C SER A 99 7.88 -12.04 19.27
N SER A 100 9.21 -11.98 19.15
CA SER A 100 10.16 -12.85 19.85
C SER A 100 11.25 -12.00 20.49
N PRO A 101 10.94 -11.29 21.60
CA PRO A 101 11.85 -10.34 22.20
C PRO A 101 13.00 -11.06 22.94
N ASN A 102 14.20 -10.49 22.86
CA ASN A 102 15.30 -10.82 23.78
C ASN A 102 15.02 -10.24 25.18
N ALA A 103 15.90 -10.52 26.16
CA ALA A 103 15.71 -10.07 27.54
C ALA A 103 15.56 -8.56 27.70
N THR A 104 16.37 -7.76 26.96
CA THR A 104 16.32 -6.30 26.97
C THR A 104 15.00 -5.78 26.39
N GLN A 105 14.60 -6.29 25.22
CA GLN A 105 13.35 -5.92 24.56
C GLN A 105 12.12 -6.33 25.41
N LEU A 106 12.18 -7.48 26.09
CA LEU A 106 11.11 -7.89 26.98
C LEU A 106 10.98 -6.94 28.18
N LYS A 107 12.11 -6.47 28.73
CA LYS A 107 12.13 -5.46 29.81
C LYS A 107 11.51 -4.15 29.33
N GLU A 108 11.86 -3.71 28.12
CA GLU A 108 11.29 -2.53 27.49
C GLU A 108 9.77 -2.66 27.29
N ILE A 109 9.30 -3.78 26.73
CA ILE A 109 7.84 -4.03 26.55
C ILE A 109 7.12 -4.02 27.91
N ARG A 110 7.68 -4.65 28.93
CA ARG A 110 7.09 -4.70 30.28
C ARG A 110 7.07 -3.32 30.95
N SER A 111 7.97 -2.41 30.59
CA SER A 111 8.00 -1.06 31.16
C SER A 111 6.74 -0.24 30.86
N VAL A 112 5.94 -0.64 29.86
CA VAL A 112 4.62 -0.03 29.57
C VAL A 112 3.70 -0.05 30.80
N ALA A 113 3.85 -1.02 31.69
CA ALA A 113 3.05 -1.14 32.91
C ALA A 113 3.43 -0.13 33.99
N GLN A 114 4.63 0.47 33.92
CA GLN A 114 5.12 1.45 34.88
C GLN A 114 4.46 2.82 34.64
N PRO A 115 4.11 3.56 35.70
CA PRO A 115 3.61 4.90 35.59
C PRO A 115 4.57 5.79 34.79
N PHE A 116 4.00 6.70 34.01
CA PHE A 116 4.76 7.69 33.26
C PHE A 116 3.93 8.98 33.11
N GLU A 117 4.50 10.08 33.51
CA GLU A 117 3.88 11.41 33.36
C GLU A 117 4.19 11.96 31.96
N GLY A 118 3.34 11.65 31.02
CA GLY A 118 3.51 12.05 29.61
C GLY A 118 2.77 11.11 28.67
N MET A 119 3.02 11.28 27.37
CA MET A 119 2.43 10.46 26.31
C MET A 119 3.20 9.16 26.15
N THR A 120 2.54 8.01 26.18
CA THR A 120 3.14 6.70 25.88
C THR A 120 2.68 6.22 24.50
N PHE A 121 3.64 6.02 23.60
CA PHE A 121 3.42 5.35 22.31
C PHE A 121 3.79 3.88 22.42
N PHE A 122 2.90 3.01 21.98
CA PHE A 122 3.15 1.58 21.84
C PHE A 122 2.99 1.19 20.37
N VAL A 123 4.10 0.86 19.70
CA VAL A 123 4.12 0.64 18.26
C VAL A 123 4.18 -0.85 17.96
N MET A 124 3.20 -1.36 17.19
CA MET A 124 3.08 -2.77 16.82
C MET A 124 2.99 -2.96 15.30
N ASN A 125 3.52 -4.08 14.81
CA ASN A 125 3.20 -4.50 13.46
C ASN A 125 1.81 -5.16 13.41
N ILE A 126 1.03 -4.86 12.37
CA ILE A 126 -0.36 -5.34 12.25
C ILE A 126 -0.47 -6.86 12.16
N GLU A 127 0.54 -7.54 11.64
CA GLU A 127 0.61 -9.00 11.52
C GLU A 127 0.66 -9.70 12.88
N ALA A 128 1.10 -9.01 13.94
CA ALA A 128 1.09 -9.53 15.30
C ALA A 128 -0.32 -9.96 15.75
N LEU A 129 -1.36 -9.32 15.23
CA LEU A 129 -2.76 -9.64 15.53
C LEU A 129 -3.27 -10.95 14.88
N SER A 130 -2.44 -11.61 14.09
CA SER A 130 -2.68 -12.99 13.66
C SER A 130 -2.20 -14.03 14.68
N THR A 131 -1.48 -13.62 15.73
CA THR A 131 -0.93 -14.47 16.78
C THR A 131 -1.66 -14.27 18.11
N VAL A 132 -1.69 -15.31 18.94
CA VAL A 132 -2.33 -15.25 20.27
C VAL A 132 -1.65 -14.18 21.15
N LYS A 133 -0.31 -14.17 21.22
CA LYS A 133 0.46 -13.19 22.02
C LYS A 133 0.15 -11.73 21.66
N GLY A 134 0.06 -11.42 20.36
CA GLY A 134 -0.25 -10.05 19.92
C GLY A 134 -1.66 -9.63 20.30
N VAL A 135 -2.64 -10.54 20.20
CA VAL A 135 -4.04 -10.26 20.58
C VAL A 135 -4.17 -10.07 22.09
N GLU A 136 -3.53 -10.93 22.89
CA GLU A 136 -3.51 -10.80 24.36
C GLU A 136 -2.88 -9.48 24.80
N ALA A 137 -1.73 -9.11 24.19
CA ALA A 137 -1.07 -7.84 24.48
C ALA A 137 -2.00 -6.66 24.17
N LEU A 138 -2.59 -6.59 22.97
CA LEU A 138 -3.50 -5.50 22.61
C LEU A 138 -4.73 -5.45 23.52
N THR A 139 -5.32 -6.60 23.84
CA THR A 139 -6.48 -6.67 24.73
C THR A 139 -6.13 -6.17 26.14
N TRP A 140 -4.96 -6.54 26.65
CA TRP A 140 -4.48 -6.07 27.95
C TRP A 140 -4.23 -4.55 27.93
N LEU A 141 -3.58 -4.03 26.89
CA LEU A 141 -3.35 -2.58 26.71
C LEU A 141 -4.68 -1.82 26.66
N GLY A 142 -5.65 -2.31 25.89
CA GLY A 142 -6.97 -1.70 25.79
C GLY A 142 -7.73 -1.67 27.12
N LYS A 143 -7.70 -2.78 27.88
CA LYS A 143 -8.34 -2.81 29.21
C LYS A 143 -7.67 -1.88 30.22
N LYS A 144 -6.34 -1.72 30.13
CA LYS A 144 -5.58 -0.91 31.10
C LYS A 144 -5.57 0.58 30.76
N PHE A 145 -5.42 0.93 29.49
CA PHE A 145 -5.18 2.30 29.06
C PHE A 145 -6.25 2.85 28.10
N GLY A 146 -7.16 2.01 27.61
CA GLY A 146 -8.07 2.37 26.52
C GLY A 146 -9.02 3.51 26.83
N ALA A 147 -9.41 3.72 28.10
CA ALA A 147 -10.29 4.83 28.50
C ALA A 147 -9.68 6.21 28.20
N LYS A 148 -8.36 6.34 28.25
CA LYS A 148 -7.57 7.52 27.82
C LYS A 148 -6.60 7.13 26.71
N GLY A 149 -7.02 6.20 25.84
CA GLY A 149 -6.20 5.63 24.80
C GLY A 149 -6.70 5.94 23.39
N LEU A 150 -5.74 6.14 22.49
CA LEU A 150 -5.97 6.18 21.05
C LEU A 150 -5.38 4.92 20.40
N ILE A 151 -6.09 4.35 19.42
CA ILE A 151 -5.58 3.30 18.56
C ILE A 151 -5.59 3.77 17.11
N GLY A 152 -4.42 3.74 16.46
CA GLY A 152 -4.22 4.18 15.08
C GLY A 152 -3.72 3.04 14.19
N VAL A 153 -4.25 2.94 12.98
CA VAL A 153 -3.82 1.95 11.97
C VAL A 153 -3.31 2.69 10.75
N ASP A 154 -2.00 2.64 10.56
CA ASP A 154 -1.35 3.12 9.35
C ASP A 154 -1.45 2.05 8.25
N GLU A 155 -1.64 2.49 7.01
CA GLU A 155 -1.97 1.66 5.85
C GLU A 155 -3.14 0.70 6.17
N SER A 156 -4.29 1.30 6.52
CA SER A 156 -5.49 0.56 6.95
C SER A 156 -6.07 -0.39 5.90
N THR A 157 -5.63 -0.34 4.65
CA THR A 157 -5.89 -1.38 3.63
C THR A 157 -5.47 -2.77 4.08
N THR A 158 -4.52 -2.88 5.01
CA THR A 158 -4.09 -4.15 5.61
C THR A 158 -5.19 -4.87 6.38
N ILE A 159 -6.25 -4.16 6.77
CA ILE A 159 -7.42 -4.71 7.48
C ILE A 159 -8.70 -4.73 6.64
N LYS A 160 -8.64 -4.51 5.32
CA LYS A 160 -9.81 -4.50 4.42
C LYS A 160 -10.57 -5.83 4.35
N ASN A 161 -9.95 -6.94 4.69
CA ASN A 161 -10.57 -8.27 4.63
C ASN A 161 -11.20 -8.67 5.98
N MET A 162 -12.54 -8.60 6.05
CA MET A 162 -13.33 -9.01 7.22
C MET A 162 -13.12 -10.47 7.67
N LYS A 163 -12.69 -11.36 6.77
CA LYS A 163 -12.45 -12.78 7.10
C LYS A 163 -11.09 -13.00 7.77
N ALA A 164 -10.15 -12.07 7.63
CA ALA A 164 -8.81 -12.21 8.19
C ALA A 164 -8.82 -12.16 9.72
N LYS A 165 -8.07 -13.06 10.38
CA LYS A 165 -7.95 -13.14 11.84
C LYS A 165 -7.52 -11.80 12.44
N ARG A 166 -6.46 -11.16 11.87
CA ARG A 166 -5.96 -9.86 12.34
C ARG A 166 -7.03 -8.77 12.31
N THR A 167 -7.88 -8.72 11.26
CA THR A 167 -8.95 -7.75 11.12
C THR A 167 -10.01 -7.93 12.21
N LYS A 168 -10.49 -9.16 12.41
CA LYS A 168 -11.47 -9.48 13.45
C LYS A 168 -10.96 -9.14 14.85
N ASN A 169 -9.71 -9.50 15.13
CA ASN A 169 -9.08 -9.24 16.42
C ASN A 169 -8.89 -7.74 16.66
N LEU A 170 -8.46 -7.00 15.63
CA LEU A 170 -8.30 -5.55 15.72
C LEU A 170 -9.65 -4.84 15.95
N ILE A 171 -10.69 -5.18 15.20
CA ILE A 171 -12.03 -4.61 15.38
C ILE A 171 -12.51 -4.84 16.82
N LYS A 172 -12.40 -6.07 17.33
CA LYS A 172 -12.82 -6.40 18.70
C LYS A 172 -12.04 -5.64 19.76
N ALA A 173 -10.72 -5.67 19.70
CA ALA A 173 -9.88 -5.02 20.70
C ALA A 173 -9.87 -3.48 20.55
N GLY A 174 -10.02 -2.95 19.34
CA GLY A 174 -10.08 -1.53 19.06
C GLY A 174 -11.24 -0.82 19.78
N GLN A 175 -12.35 -1.51 20.02
CA GLN A 175 -13.50 -0.94 20.77
C GLN A 175 -13.19 -0.70 22.27
N LEU A 176 -12.07 -1.18 22.78
CA LEU A 176 -11.61 -0.88 24.13
C LEU A 176 -10.97 0.52 24.24
N PHE A 177 -10.67 1.18 23.10
CA PHE A 177 -10.01 2.49 23.06
C PHE A 177 -11.03 3.60 22.81
N ALA A 178 -10.87 4.72 23.51
CA ALA A 178 -11.74 5.87 23.38
C ALA A 178 -11.63 6.52 21.98
N TYR A 179 -10.41 6.56 21.42
CA TYR A 179 -10.16 7.19 20.12
C TYR A 179 -9.62 6.17 19.11
N ARG A 180 -10.16 6.17 17.90
CA ARG A 180 -9.77 5.26 16.80
C ARG A 180 -9.45 6.04 15.54
N ARG A 181 -8.34 5.69 14.88
CA ARG A 181 -7.86 6.35 13.65
C ARG A 181 -7.46 5.33 12.60
N ILE A 182 -7.81 5.61 11.35
CA ILE A 182 -7.25 4.94 10.19
C ILE A 182 -6.51 5.94 9.32
N LEU A 183 -5.38 5.51 8.75
CA LEU A 183 -4.59 6.26 7.81
C LEU A 183 -4.38 5.43 6.56
N THR A 184 -4.70 5.98 5.41
CA THR A 184 -4.38 5.36 4.12
C THR A 184 -4.49 6.36 2.99
N GLY A 185 -3.65 6.20 1.98
CA GLY A 185 -3.77 6.95 0.73
C GLY A 185 -4.76 6.34 -0.25
N SER A 186 -5.15 5.08 -0.06
CA SER A 186 -5.99 4.34 -1.01
C SER A 186 -6.91 3.37 -0.27
N PRO A 187 -7.98 3.84 0.38
CA PRO A 187 -8.86 3.00 1.21
C PRO A 187 -9.60 1.93 0.40
N VAL A 188 -9.75 2.14 -0.91
CA VAL A 188 -10.37 1.21 -1.86
C VAL A 188 -9.33 0.81 -2.90
N THR A 189 -8.86 -0.43 -2.86
CA THR A 189 -7.81 -0.94 -3.73
C THR A 189 -8.25 -2.11 -4.63
N LYS A 190 -9.23 -2.88 -4.19
CA LYS A 190 -9.81 -3.99 -4.97
C LYS A 190 -11.24 -3.74 -5.35
N ALA A 191 -12.03 -3.27 -4.39
CA ALA A 191 -13.46 -3.13 -4.54
C ALA A 191 -14.02 -2.10 -3.54
N PRO A 192 -15.17 -1.46 -3.81
CA PRO A 192 -15.87 -0.59 -2.85
C PRO A 192 -16.10 -1.25 -1.48
N LEU A 193 -16.20 -2.56 -1.47
CA LEU A 193 -16.38 -3.35 -0.25
C LEU A 193 -15.16 -3.35 0.69
N ASP A 194 -14.00 -2.93 0.22
CA ASP A 194 -12.76 -2.82 1.02
C ASP A 194 -12.90 -1.84 2.20
N ILE A 195 -13.80 -0.86 2.08
CA ILE A 195 -14.01 0.15 3.14
C ILE A 195 -14.75 -0.41 4.36
N TYR A 196 -15.53 -1.48 4.20
CA TYR A 196 -16.40 -1.99 5.27
C TYR A 196 -15.63 -2.32 6.56
N ALA A 197 -14.59 -3.13 6.46
CA ALA A 197 -13.80 -3.53 7.62
C ALA A 197 -13.05 -2.37 8.28
N GLN A 198 -12.62 -1.40 7.50
CA GLN A 198 -11.96 -0.19 7.98
C GLN A 198 -12.92 0.69 8.76
N ALA A 199 -14.15 0.84 8.27
CA ALA A 199 -15.20 1.59 8.95
C ALA A 199 -15.69 0.87 10.23
N GLU A 200 -15.84 -0.47 10.21
CA GLU A 200 -16.20 -1.26 11.40
C GLU A 200 -15.13 -1.16 12.52
N PHE A 201 -13.86 -1.00 12.15
CA PHE A 201 -12.80 -0.73 13.13
C PHE A 201 -12.98 0.66 13.77
N LEU A 202 -13.30 1.69 13.00
CA LEU A 202 -13.56 3.03 13.52
C LEU A 202 -14.78 3.03 14.44
N GLY A 203 -15.86 2.39 14.04
CA GLY A 203 -17.05 2.26 14.87
C GLY A 203 -18.08 1.32 14.25
N PRO A 204 -18.72 0.48 15.07
CA PRO A 204 -19.74 -0.42 14.56
C PRO A 204 -20.87 0.36 13.85
N ARG A 205 -21.24 -0.09 12.67
CA ARG A 205 -22.33 0.46 11.87
C ARG A 205 -22.15 1.90 11.38
N LEU A 206 -20.93 2.42 11.32
CA LEU A 206 -20.67 3.76 10.74
C LEU A 206 -21.17 3.89 9.29
N LEU A 207 -21.21 2.78 8.54
CA LEU A 207 -21.76 2.73 7.18
C LEU A 207 -23.28 2.48 7.15
N GLY A 208 -23.99 2.50 8.29
CA GLY A 208 -25.43 2.29 8.35
C GLY A 208 -25.89 0.84 8.21
N HIS A 209 -24.99 -0.14 8.19
CA HIS A 209 -25.30 -1.55 7.97
C HIS A 209 -24.96 -2.41 9.18
N SER A 210 -25.85 -3.37 9.49
CA SER A 210 -25.67 -4.29 10.62
C SER A 210 -24.72 -5.45 10.34
N SER A 211 -24.39 -5.72 9.07
CA SER A 211 -23.50 -6.80 8.67
C SER A 211 -22.85 -6.52 7.31
N TYR A 212 -21.75 -7.23 7.06
CA TYR A 212 -21.09 -7.21 5.75
C TYR A 212 -22.03 -7.62 4.61
N TYR A 213 -22.89 -8.59 4.82
CA TYR A 213 -23.83 -9.06 3.79
C TYR A 213 -24.90 -8.01 3.46
N SER A 214 -25.39 -7.28 4.47
CA SER A 214 -26.32 -6.14 4.25
C SER A 214 -25.61 -5.03 3.45
N PHE A 215 -24.37 -4.70 3.79
CA PHE A 215 -23.54 -3.73 3.06
C PHE A 215 -23.29 -4.20 1.62
N GLN A 216 -22.86 -5.44 1.43
CA GLN A 216 -22.67 -6.02 0.11
C GLN A 216 -23.96 -5.99 -0.72
N GLY A 217 -25.09 -6.36 -0.15
CA GLY A 217 -26.39 -6.31 -0.84
C GLY A 217 -26.81 -4.91 -1.28
N ARG A 218 -26.39 -3.85 -0.56
CA ARG A 218 -26.66 -2.45 -0.94
C ARG A 218 -25.76 -1.97 -2.07
N TYR A 219 -24.46 -2.29 -2.03
CA TYR A 219 -23.45 -1.67 -2.89
C TYR A 219 -22.89 -2.57 -3.98
N ALA A 220 -23.13 -3.89 -3.93
CA ALA A 220 -22.70 -4.82 -4.97
C ALA A 220 -23.87 -5.33 -5.80
N VAL A 221 -23.61 -5.59 -7.08
CA VAL A 221 -24.48 -6.36 -7.96
C VAL A 221 -23.92 -7.76 -8.05
N THR A 222 -24.69 -8.75 -7.59
CA THR A 222 -24.28 -10.15 -7.58
C THR A 222 -25.05 -10.96 -8.61
N GLN A 223 -24.39 -11.96 -9.18
CA GLN A 223 -25.01 -12.94 -10.07
C GLN A 223 -24.70 -14.34 -9.54
N LYS A 224 -25.75 -15.17 -9.46
CA LYS A 224 -25.57 -16.59 -9.12
C LYS A 224 -24.82 -17.29 -10.25
N ARG A 225 -23.73 -17.94 -9.91
CA ARG A 225 -22.96 -18.82 -10.80
C ARG A 225 -23.01 -20.24 -10.25
N LYS A 226 -23.07 -21.19 -11.15
CA LYS A 226 -22.95 -22.62 -10.82
C LYS A 226 -21.56 -23.10 -11.20
N MET A 227 -20.94 -23.89 -10.35
CA MET A 227 -19.70 -24.58 -10.59
C MET A 227 -19.86 -26.01 -10.08
N GLY A 228 -20.16 -26.93 -10.98
CA GLY A 228 -20.57 -28.28 -10.62
C GLY A 228 -21.88 -28.27 -9.78
N ALA A 229 -21.89 -28.99 -8.68
CA ALA A 229 -23.02 -29.06 -7.74
C ALA A 229 -23.14 -27.81 -6.82
N HIS A 230 -22.13 -26.92 -6.80
CA HIS A 230 -22.10 -25.76 -5.92
C HIS A 230 -22.54 -24.48 -6.65
N SER A 231 -23.40 -23.69 -6.01
CA SER A 231 -23.77 -22.36 -6.47
C SER A 231 -23.10 -21.33 -5.55
N PHE A 232 -22.57 -20.25 -6.13
CA PHE A 232 -21.99 -19.13 -5.41
C PHE A 232 -22.44 -17.81 -6.05
N GLU A 233 -22.44 -16.73 -5.25
CA GLU A 233 -22.69 -15.38 -5.74
C GLU A 233 -21.37 -14.73 -6.18
N GLN A 234 -21.32 -14.34 -7.43
CA GLN A 234 -20.23 -13.57 -8.00
C GLN A 234 -20.61 -12.09 -8.07
N VAL A 235 -19.77 -11.20 -7.53
CA VAL A 235 -19.93 -9.76 -7.73
C VAL A 235 -19.55 -9.44 -9.18
N VAL A 236 -20.51 -8.88 -9.92
CA VAL A 236 -20.37 -8.51 -11.33
C VAL A 236 -20.40 -7.00 -11.55
N GLY A 237 -20.69 -6.21 -10.51
CA GLY A 237 -20.71 -4.75 -10.58
C GLY A 237 -20.99 -4.12 -9.22
N TYR A 238 -21.06 -2.80 -9.21
CA TYR A 238 -21.33 -1.99 -8.03
C TYR A 238 -22.36 -0.90 -8.33
N ARG A 239 -23.08 -0.48 -7.30
CA ARG A 239 -24.14 0.54 -7.39
C ARG A 239 -24.12 1.44 -6.15
N ASN A 240 -24.86 2.54 -6.18
CA ASN A 240 -25.02 3.49 -5.06
C ASN A 240 -23.68 4.06 -4.53
N LEU A 241 -22.68 4.24 -5.39
CA LEU A 241 -21.34 4.65 -4.98
C LEU A 241 -21.28 6.10 -4.48
N GLU A 242 -22.15 6.98 -5.00
CA GLU A 242 -22.29 8.37 -4.53
C GLU A 242 -22.83 8.42 -3.09
N GLU A 243 -23.84 7.60 -2.77
CA GLU A 243 -24.35 7.44 -1.41
C GLU A 243 -23.24 6.99 -0.47
N LEU A 244 -22.45 5.97 -0.89
CA LEU A 244 -21.33 5.46 -0.11
C LEU A 244 -20.27 6.54 0.12
N SER A 245 -19.92 7.31 -0.91
CA SER A 245 -19.01 8.44 -0.82
C SER A 245 -19.48 9.49 0.19
N GLY A 246 -20.77 9.86 0.13
CA GLY A 246 -21.38 10.78 1.08
C GLY A 246 -21.30 10.31 2.53
N ILE A 247 -21.50 9.00 2.78
CA ILE A 247 -21.36 8.42 4.13
C ILE A 247 -19.90 8.44 4.60
N ILE A 248 -18.95 8.05 3.75
CA ILE A 248 -17.51 8.03 4.07
C ILE A 248 -17.02 9.43 4.47
N SER A 249 -17.46 10.48 3.76
CA SER A 249 -17.08 11.87 4.02
C SER A 249 -17.48 12.38 5.41
N GLN A 250 -18.48 11.76 6.05
CA GLN A 250 -18.93 12.15 7.38
C GLN A 250 -17.94 11.79 8.50
N PHE A 251 -17.14 10.74 8.31
CA PHE A 251 -16.19 10.24 9.30
C PHE A 251 -14.73 10.22 8.80
N SER A 252 -14.46 10.88 7.67
CA SER A 252 -13.11 10.95 7.12
C SER A 252 -12.84 12.27 6.40
N TYR A 253 -11.54 12.53 6.18
CA TYR A 253 -11.09 13.62 5.33
C TYR A 253 -10.17 13.10 4.24
N ARG A 254 -10.52 13.39 3.01
CA ARG A 254 -9.77 12.99 1.82
C ARG A 254 -8.84 14.11 1.37
N VAL A 255 -7.58 13.77 1.13
CA VAL A 255 -6.57 14.69 0.58
C VAL A 255 -5.89 14.05 -0.61
N LEU A 256 -5.88 14.73 -1.74
CA LEU A 256 -5.14 14.34 -2.93
C LEU A 256 -3.86 15.17 -3.04
N LYS A 257 -2.79 14.58 -3.55
CA LYS A 257 -1.52 15.28 -3.79
C LYS A 257 -1.70 16.49 -4.69
N LYS A 258 -2.47 16.33 -5.77
CA LYS A 258 -2.74 17.38 -6.75
C LYS A 258 -3.40 18.63 -6.16
N ASP A 259 -4.10 18.47 -5.02
CA ASP A 259 -4.84 19.58 -4.40
C ASP A 259 -4.01 20.33 -3.34
N CYS A 260 -2.86 19.77 -2.94
CA CYS A 260 -2.11 20.30 -1.80
C CYS A 260 -0.59 20.34 -1.98
N LEU A 261 -0.06 19.73 -3.02
CA LEU A 261 1.39 19.72 -3.31
C LEU A 261 1.63 20.16 -4.75
N ASP A 262 2.56 21.09 -4.91
CA ASP A 262 3.08 21.44 -6.23
C ASP A 262 4.12 20.41 -6.66
N LEU A 263 3.65 19.36 -7.34
CA LEU A 263 4.47 18.27 -7.84
C LEU A 263 4.45 18.27 -9.37
N PRO A 264 5.58 17.96 -10.00
CA PRO A 264 5.63 17.79 -11.45
C PRO A 264 4.62 16.74 -11.95
N GLU A 265 4.22 16.86 -13.19
CA GLU A 265 3.25 15.98 -13.84
C GLU A 265 3.74 14.51 -13.92
N LYS A 266 2.82 13.57 -13.77
CA LYS A 266 3.03 12.15 -14.11
C LYS A 266 2.69 11.92 -15.58
N VAL A 267 3.62 11.34 -16.34
CA VAL A 267 3.42 10.96 -17.73
C VAL A 267 3.41 9.45 -17.84
N TYR A 268 2.42 8.89 -18.51
CA TYR A 268 2.28 7.45 -18.68
C TYR A 268 2.38 7.05 -20.15
N THR A 269 3.14 6.00 -20.42
CA THR A 269 3.27 5.43 -21.76
C THR A 269 3.38 3.92 -21.71
N VAL A 270 3.25 3.30 -22.87
CA VAL A 270 3.39 1.86 -23.07
C VAL A 270 4.49 1.63 -24.09
N ARG A 271 5.33 0.63 -23.85
CA ARG A 271 6.26 0.07 -24.82
C ARG A 271 5.82 -1.35 -25.14
N GLU A 272 5.49 -1.57 -26.38
CA GLU A 272 5.07 -2.89 -26.87
C GLU A 272 6.29 -3.76 -27.14
N VAL A 273 6.24 -4.99 -26.66
CA VAL A 273 7.30 -5.99 -26.80
C VAL A 273 6.72 -7.21 -27.49
N GLU A 274 7.19 -7.51 -28.68
CA GLU A 274 6.81 -8.72 -29.41
C GLU A 274 7.41 -9.97 -28.77
N LEU A 275 6.62 -11.04 -28.74
CA LEU A 275 7.07 -12.32 -28.26
C LEU A 275 7.99 -12.98 -29.28
N THR A 276 9.01 -13.70 -28.82
CA THR A 276 9.76 -14.60 -29.68
C THR A 276 8.87 -15.79 -30.12
N PRO A 277 9.22 -16.49 -31.22
CA PRO A 277 8.47 -17.67 -31.63
C PRO A 277 8.36 -18.73 -30.54
N GLU A 278 9.42 -18.93 -29.75
CA GLU A 278 9.46 -19.86 -28.63
C GLU A 278 8.52 -19.41 -27.50
N GLN A 279 8.54 -18.14 -27.12
CA GLN A 279 7.59 -17.58 -26.14
C GLN A 279 6.14 -17.72 -26.62
N THR A 280 5.87 -17.44 -27.89
CA THR A 280 4.54 -17.55 -28.48
C THR A 280 3.99 -18.97 -28.41
N LYS A 281 4.83 -19.95 -28.75
CA LYS A 281 4.46 -21.37 -28.65
C LYS A 281 4.13 -21.76 -27.21
N MET A 282 5.03 -21.50 -26.28
CA MET A 282 4.88 -21.85 -24.86
C MET A 282 3.70 -21.11 -24.21
N TYR A 283 3.52 -19.84 -24.53
CA TYR A 283 2.40 -19.05 -24.06
C TYR A 283 1.05 -19.63 -24.48
N ASN A 284 0.92 -20.04 -25.75
CA ASN A 284 -0.30 -20.65 -26.30
C ASN A 284 -0.57 -22.02 -25.70
N GLU A 285 0.45 -22.84 -25.47
CA GLU A 285 0.34 -24.13 -24.79
C GLU A 285 -0.23 -23.98 -23.39
N ILE A 286 0.39 -23.16 -22.55
CA ILE A 286 -0.07 -22.88 -21.15
C ILE A 286 -1.47 -22.27 -21.16
N ARG A 287 -1.76 -21.35 -22.09
CA ARG A 287 -3.09 -20.77 -22.24
C ARG A 287 -4.14 -21.81 -22.62
N GLY A 288 -3.79 -22.74 -23.55
CA GLY A 288 -4.65 -23.82 -23.97
C GLY A 288 -4.97 -24.81 -22.84
N GLU A 289 -3.98 -25.20 -22.05
CA GLU A 289 -4.16 -26.00 -20.85
C GLU A 289 -5.11 -25.34 -19.86
N GLY A 290 -4.92 -24.05 -19.60
CA GLY A 290 -5.80 -23.26 -18.71
C GLY A 290 -7.25 -23.20 -19.18
N LEU A 291 -7.49 -23.10 -20.51
CA LEU A 291 -8.82 -23.13 -21.10
C LEU A 291 -9.44 -24.52 -20.99
N THR A 292 -8.70 -25.59 -21.27
CA THR A 292 -9.16 -26.98 -21.14
C THR A 292 -9.57 -27.30 -19.70
N LEU A 293 -8.82 -26.82 -18.70
CA LEU A 293 -9.19 -26.93 -17.29
C LEU A 293 -10.51 -26.25 -16.98
N LEU A 294 -10.76 -25.07 -17.57
CA LEU A 294 -12.02 -24.32 -17.36
C LEU A 294 -13.23 -24.97 -18.05
N ASP A 295 -13.03 -25.56 -19.24
CA ASP A 295 -14.10 -26.14 -20.04
C ASP A 295 -14.44 -27.59 -19.59
N GLY A 296 -13.52 -28.30 -18.96
CA GLY A 296 -13.68 -29.69 -18.51
C GLY A 296 -14.69 -29.89 -17.38
N GLY A 297 -15.33 -28.86 -16.87
CA GLY A 297 -16.41 -28.94 -15.87
C GLY A 297 -15.99 -29.45 -14.49
N GLU A 298 -14.70 -29.76 -14.29
CA GLU A 298 -14.14 -30.09 -13.00
C GLU A 298 -13.99 -28.82 -12.16
N LEU A 299 -14.02 -28.97 -10.83
CA LEU A 299 -13.82 -27.90 -9.86
C LEU A 299 -12.38 -27.35 -9.97
N VAL A 300 -12.16 -26.41 -10.91
CA VAL A 300 -10.88 -25.73 -10.99
C VAL A 300 -10.78 -24.77 -9.80
N SER A 301 -9.81 -25.02 -8.93
CA SER A 301 -9.59 -24.16 -7.78
C SER A 301 -9.12 -22.76 -8.24
N THR A 302 -9.51 -21.72 -7.51
CA THR A 302 -8.99 -20.35 -7.74
C THR A 302 -7.45 -20.33 -7.72
N GLN A 303 -6.83 -21.23 -6.96
CA GLN A 303 -5.37 -21.39 -6.89
C GLN A 303 -4.79 -21.87 -8.22
N SER A 304 -5.43 -22.79 -8.91
CA SER A 304 -4.99 -23.27 -10.23
C SER A 304 -5.04 -22.17 -11.28
N ILE A 305 -6.09 -21.35 -11.28
CA ILE A 305 -6.21 -20.21 -12.21
C ILE A 305 -5.10 -19.17 -11.93
N ILE A 306 -4.84 -18.85 -10.67
CA ILE A 306 -3.78 -17.91 -10.28
C ILE A 306 -2.41 -18.46 -10.69
N ALA A 307 -2.18 -19.76 -10.50
CA ALA A 307 -0.93 -20.42 -10.92
C ALA A 307 -0.72 -20.32 -12.44
N GLN A 308 -1.74 -20.58 -13.24
CA GLN A 308 -1.66 -20.43 -14.70
C GLN A 308 -1.37 -18.98 -15.12
N MET A 309 -2.04 -18.00 -14.49
CA MET A 309 -1.77 -16.58 -14.75
C MET A 309 -0.31 -16.21 -14.43
N LEU A 310 0.26 -16.77 -13.36
CA LEU A 310 1.66 -16.57 -13.00
C LEU A 310 2.61 -17.17 -14.01
N ARG A 311 2.32 -18.39 -14.49
CA ARG A 311 3.11 -19.06 -15.54
C ARG A 311 3.09 -18.26 -16.83
N LEU A 312 1.92 -17.78 -17.26
CA LEU A 312 1.81 -16.92 -18.43
C LEU A 312 2.69 -15.66 -18.31
N GLN A 313 2.71 -15.01 -17.12
CA GLN A 313 3.58 -13.86 -16.88
C GLN A 313 5.07 -14.23 -16.89
N GLN A 314 5.44 -15.40 -16.35
CA GLN A 314 6.82 -15.88 -16.38
C GLN A 314 7.30 -16.10 -17.83
N VAL A 315 6.46 -16.68 -18.68
CA VAL A 315 6.78 -16.84 -20.11
C VAL A 315 7.04 -15.51 -20.79
N LEU A 316 6.23 -14.47 -20.51
CA LEU A 316 6.46 -13.13 -21.05
C LEU A 316 7.78 -12.51 -20.60
N SER A 317 8.27 -12.90 -19.41
CA SER A 317 9.56 -12.46 -18.87
C SER A 317 10.76 -13.30 -19.34
N GLY A 318 10.56 -14.37 -20.14
CA GLY A 318 11.64 -15.21 -20.65
C GLY A 318 12.07 -16.34 -19.71
N HIS A 319 11.22 -16.75 -18.78
CA HIS A 319 11.48 -17.89 -17.90
C HIS A 319 10.19 -18.62 -17.53
N LEU A 320 10.32 -19.83 -17.04
CA LEU A 320 9.24 -20.64 -16.49
C LEU A 320 9.76 -21.50 -15.35
N LYS A 321 9.06 -21.53 -14.24
CA LYS A 321 9.31 -22.48 -13.16
C LYS A 321 8.45 -23.72 -13.37
N THR A 322 9.09 -24.90 -13.54
CA THR A 322 8.42 -26.19 -13.70
C THR A 322 7.74 -26.62 -12.39
N ASP A 323 6.90 -27.67 -12.47
CA ASP A 323 6.25 -28.24 -11.28
C ASP A 323 7.26 -28.89 -10.33
N ASP A 324 8.36 -29.41 -10.86
CA ASP A 324 9.48 -29.97 -10.07
C ASP A 324 10.33 -28.90 -9.41
N GLY A 325 10.08 -27.64 -9.72
CA GLY A 325 10.74 -26.47 -9.13
C GLY A 325 11.95 -25.96 -9.94
N ASP A 326 12.28 -26.60 -11.05
CA ASP A 326 13.38 -26.19 -11.93
C ASP A 326 13.02 -24.91 -12.68
N LEU A 327 14.03 -24.09 -12.95
CA LEU A 327 13.89 -22.87 -13.73
C LEU A 327 14.38 -23.10 -15.15
N VAL A 328 13.49 -22.96 -16.12
CA VAL A 328 13.80 -22.97 -17.55
C VAL A 328 13.84 -21.53 -18.04
N THR A 329 14.88 -21.14 -18.77
CA THR A 329 15.04 -19.81 -19.36
C THR A 329 15.10 -19.90 -20.88
N PHE A 330 14.58 -18.89 -21.55
CA PHE A 330 14.54 -18.80 -23.01
C PHE A 330 14.64 -17.34 -23.47
N PRO A 331 15.03 -17.08 -24.73
CA PRO A 331 15.19 -15.74 -25.25
C PRO A 331 13.92 -14.88 -25.12
N THR A 332 14.08 -13.61 -24.77
CA THR A 332 13.00 -12.64 -24.71
C THR A 332 13.48 -11.29 -25.21
N ASN A 333 12.65 -10.61 -26.00
CA ASN A 333 12.91 -9.23 -26.47
C ASN A 333 12.74 -8.21 -25.35
N ARG A 334 12.14 -8.58 -24.22
CA ARG A 334 11.76 -7.64 -23.13
C ARG A 334 12.96 -7.03 -22.43
N ILE A 335 14.06 -7.79 -22.28
CA ILE A 335 15.28 -7.27 -21.65
C ILE A 335 15.98 -6.28 -22.58
N GLU A 336 16.06 -6.57 -23.88
CA GLU A 336 16.69 -5.66 -24.83
C GLU A 336 15.87 -4.37 -25.01
N GLU A 337 14.55 -4.45 -25.03
CA GLU A 337 13.69 -3.26 -24.99
C GLU A 337 13.89 -2.43 -23.71
N LEU A 338 14.06 -3.09 -22.56
CA LEU A 338 14.40 -2.39 -21.31
C LEU A 338 15.75 -1.68 -21.40
N VAL A 339 16.78 -2.32 -21.96
CA VAL A 339 18.10 -1.70 -22.16
C VAL A 339 17.97 -0.45 -23.05
N SER A 340 17.23 -0.54 -24.17
CA SER A 340 16.95 0.60 -25.04
C SER A 340 16.28 1.77 -24.30
N ILE A 341 15.29 1.48 -23.43
CA ILE A 341 14.67 2.50 -22.59
C ILE A 341 15.70 3.12 -21.61
N CYS A 342 16.58 2.31 -21.04
CA CYS A 342 17.62 2.78 -20.14
C CYS A 342 18.68 3.65 -20.83
N GLU A 343 18.97 3.40 -22.11
CA GLU A 343 19.80 4.24 -22.95
C GLU A 343 19.14 5.59 -23.25
N GLU A 344 17.84 5.56 -23.62
CA GLU A 344 17.05 6.76 -23.90
C GLU A 344 16.88 7.64 -22.65
N ALA A 345 16.85 7.06 -21.45
CA ALA A 345 16.66 7.77 -20.20
C ALA A 345 17.92 8.58 -19.83
N GLY A 346 17.80 9.90 -19.79
CA GLY A 346 18.90 10.81 -19.47
C GLY A 346 19.34 10.83 -17.99
N GLY A 347 18.67 10.06 -17.10
CA GLY A 347 18.87 10.10 -15.66
C GLY A 347 18.75 8.75 -14.98
N LYS A 348 18.45 8.77 -13.68
CA LYS A 348 18.25 7.56 -12.90
C LYS A 348 16.90 6.91 -13.21
N VAL A 349 16.88 5.58 -13.24
CA VAL A 349 15.71 4.77 -13.63
C VAL A 349 15.36 3.80 -12.52
N ILE A 350 14.08 3.72 -12.18
CA ILE A 350 13.52 2.69 -11.32
C ILE A 350 12.88 1.61 -12.20
N ILE A 351 13.24 0.36 -11.96
CA ILE A 351 12.70 -0.78 -12.70
C ILE A 351 11.99 -1.72 -11.73
N TRP A 352 10.70 -1.91 -11.96
CA TRP A 352 9.88 -2.78 -11.14
C TRP A 352 9.63 -4.09 -11.86
N SER A 353 9.97 -5.21 -11.21
CA SER A 353 9.53 -6.53 -11.64
C SER A 353 8.91 -7.34 -10.50
N ARG A 354 8.08 -8.30 -10.90
CA ARG A 354 7.38 -9.17 -9.96
C ARG A 354 8.24 -10.33 -9.49
N PHE A 355 9.07 -10.87 -10.39
CA PHE A 355 9.80 -12.12 -10.16
C PHE A 355 11.25 -11.84 -9.76
N ARG A 356 11.75 -12.63 -8.80
CA ARG A 356 13.15 -12.53 -8.35
C ARG A 356 14.14 -12.79 -9.48
N HIS A 357 13.84 -13.77 -10.32
CA HIS A 357 14.68 -14.11 -11.48
C HIS A 357 14.83 -12.91 -12.42
N ASP A 358 13.74 -12.23 -12.76
CA ASP A 358 13.81 -11.02 -13.60
C ASP A 358 14.73 -9.97 -12.99
N ILE A 359 14.56 -9.69 -11.67
CA ILE A 359 15.38 -8.68 -10.98
C ILE A 359 16.86 -9.00 -11.11
N GLN A 360 17.24 -10.28 -10.94
CA GLN A 360 18.62 -10.72 -11.05
C GLN A 360 19.14 -10.58 -12.49
N GLN A 361 18.39 -11.05 -13.48
CA GLN A 361 18.75 -10.99 -14.91
C GLN A 361 18.87 -9.52 -15.39
N ILE A 362 17.90 -8.70 -15.05
CA ILE A 362 17.89 -7.27 -15.38
C ILE A 362 19.13 -6.59 -14.77
N THR A 363 19.38 -6.81 -13.49
CA THR A 363 20.51 -6.20 -12.80
C THR A 363 21.84 -6.61 -13.44
N GLN A 364 22.00 -7.89 -13.74
CA GLN A 364 23.21 -8.41 -14.41
C GLN A 364 23.37 -7.83 -15.81
N ARG A 365 22.30 -7.78 -16.61
CA ARG A 365 22.35 -7.23 -17.99
C ARG A 365 22.67 -5.73 -17.98
N LEU A 366 22.10 -4.96 -17.06
CA LEU A 366 22.41 -3.54 -16.95
C LEU A 366 23.85 -3.28 -16.49
N LYS A 367 24.39 -4.08 -15.57
CA LYS A 367 25.79 -4.00 -15.17
C LYS A 367 26.74 -4.31 -16.33
N GLN A 368 26.42 -5.29 -17.15
CA GLN A 368 27.20 -5.60 -18.36
C GLN A 368 27.20 -4.46 -19.38
N GLU A 369 26.08 -3.75 -19.55
CA GLU A 369 25.94 -2.68 -20.51
C GLU A 369 26.51 -1.35 -20.01
N PHE A 370 26.20 -0.98 -18.74
CA PHE A 370 26.46 0.35 -18.21
C PHE A 370 27.55 0.39 -17.13
N GLY A 371 28.19 -0.74 -16.83
CA GLY A 371 29.23 -0.87 -15.81
C GLY A 371 28.77 -1.49 -14.50
N GLU A 372 29.70 -2.09 -13.76
CA GLU A 372 29.42 -2.93 -12.57
C GLU A 372 28.66 -2.17 -11.45
N ASP A 373 28.95 -0.90 -11.25
CA ASP A 373 28.32 -0.09 -10.21
C ASP A 373 27.02 0.60 -10.64
N SER A 374 26.55 0.36 -11.88
CA SER A 374 25.40 1.05 -12.48
C SER A 374 24.05 0.61 -11.94
N ALA A 375 23.93 -0.63 -11.46
CA ALA A 375 22.66 -1.25 -11.07
C ALA A 375 22.72 -1.96 -9.73
N ALA A 376 21.62 -1.89 -8.96
CA ALA A 376 21.47 -2.62 -7.72
C ALA A 376 20.11 -3.30 -7.61
N SER A 377 20.08 -4.52 -7.04
CA SER A 377 18.89 -5.32 -6.80
C SER A 377 18.28 -5.05 -5.43
N TYR A 378 16.96 -4.83 -5.37
CA TYR A 378 16.20 -4.62 -4.14
C TYR A 378 15.00 -5.56 -4.04
N TYR A 379 15.14 -6.65 -3.29
CA TYR A 379 14.09 -7.67 -3.11
C TYR A 379 14.17 -8.34 -1.73
N GLY A 380 13.41 -9.43 -1.51
CA GLY A 380 13.25 -10.05 -0.19
C GLY A 380 14.54 -10.46 0.51
N ASP A 381 15.56 -10.91 -0.24
CA ASP A 381 16.83 -11.40 0.32
C ASP A 381 17.88 -10.31 0.54
N THR A 382 17.64 -9.08 0.04
CA THR A 382 18.54 -7.94 0.30
C THR A 382 18.50 -7.63 1.79
N SER A 383 19.65 -7.60 2.46
CA SER A 383 19.76 -7.31 3.89
C SER A 383 19.32 -5.87 4.23
N ASP A 384 18.91 -5.63 5.47
CA ASP A 384 18.43 -4.29 5.88
C ASP A 384 19.52 -3.21 5.71
N ASP A 385 20.78 -3.51 6.00
CA ASP A 385 21.90 -2.58 5.83
C ASP A 385 22.17 -2.28 4.35
N GLU A 386 22.13 -3.30 3.51
CA GLU A 386 22.29 -3.15 2.07
C GLU A 386 21.15 -2.34 1.45
N ARG A 387 19.92 -2.58 1.89
CA ARG A 387 18.74 -1.80 1.48
C ARG A 387 18.93 -0.31 1.77
N LEU A 388 19.43 0.01 2.97
CA LEU A 388 19.68 1.38 3.36
C LEU A 388 20.75 2.02 2.47
N ARG A 389 21.86 1.30 2.24
CA ARG A 389 22.95 1.77 1.38
C ARG A 389 22.48 2.02 -0.06
N ILE A 390 21.77 1.07 -0.67
CA ILE A 390 21.24 1.20 -2.04
C ILE A 390 20.39 2.47 -2.16
N VAL A 391 19.47 2.71 -1.23
CA VAL A 391 18.61 3.89 -1.27
C VAL A 391 19.40 5.17 -1.11
N GLN A 392 20.37 5.22 -0.18
CA GLN A 392 21.22 6.39 0.03
C GLN A 392 22.09 6.70 -1.20
N ASP A 393 22.70 5.68 -1.80
CA ASP A 393 23.57 5.85 -2.96
C ASP A 393 22.75 6.21 -4.22
N PHE A 394 21.56 5.64 -4.38
CA PHE A 394 20.66 6.01 -5.48
C PHE A 394 20.19 7.47 -5.39
N GLN A 395 20.02 8.02 -4.19
CA GLN A 395 19.57 9.41 -3.98
C GLN A 395 20.69 10.45 -4.17
N LYS A 396 21.98 10.03 -4.33
CA LYS A 396 23.07 10.95 -4.66
C LYS A 396 23.11 11.18 -6.17
N PRO A 397 22.96 12.42 -6.69
CA PRO A 397 22.90 12.68 -8.13
C PRO A 397 24.10 12.13 -8.90
N ASP A 398 25.32 12.34 -8.39
CA ASP A 398 26.58 11.99 -9.05
C ASP A 398 27.06 10.55 -8.77
N HIS A 399 26.29 9.75 -8.03
CA HIS A 399 26.68 8.36 -7.76
C HIS A 399 26.46 7.49 -9.00
N PRO A 400 27.39 6.54 -9.31
CA PRO A 400 27.29 5.68 -10.50
C PRO A 400 26.08 4.77 -10.50
N LEU A 401 25.46 4.48 -9.34
CA LEU A 401 24.22 3.73 -9.25
C LEU A 401 23.08 4.49 -9.93
N ARG A 402 22.81 4.09 -11.17
CA ARG A 402 21.80 4.70 -12.05
C ARG A 402 20.49 3.93 -12.08
N PHE A 403 20.55 2.60 -11.89
CA PHE A 403 19.41 1.71 -12.04
C PHE A 403 19.06 1.04 -10.72
N PHE A 404 17.85 1.35 -10.22
CA PHE A 404 17.26 0.69 -9.07
C PHE A 404 16.32 -0.41 -9.58
N VAL A 405 16.68 -1.68 -9.38
CA VAL A 405 15.89 -2.83 -9.85
C VAL A 405 15.24 -3.53 -8.66
N GLY A 406 13.91 -3.52 -8.57
CA GLY A 406 13.28 -4.03 -7.38
C GLY A 406 11.89 -4.65 -7.57
N ASN A 407 11.40 -5.26 -6.48
CA ASN A 407 10.03 -5.74 -6.40
C ASN A 407 9.14 -4.69 -5.73
N ALA A 408 8.08 -4.27 -6.44
CA ALA A 408 7.15 -3.24 -5.96
C ALA A 408 6.49 -3.59 -4.61
N ALA A 409 6.23 -4.88 -4.35
CA ALA A 409 5.67 -5.33 -3.07
C ALA A 409 6.66 -5.23 -1.90
N THR A 410 7.96 -5.43 -2.16
CA THR A 410 9.02 -5.34 -1.13
C THR A 410 9.46 -3.91 -0.90
N ALA A 411 9.64 -3.13 -1.98
CA ALA A 411 10.10 -1.75 -1.94
C ALA A 411 8.93 -0.74 -1.76
N GLY A 412 7.69 -1.22 -1.78
CA GLY A 412 6.48 -0.40 -1.67
C GLY A 412 6.34 0.35 -0.35
N TYR A 413 7.18 0.09 0.65
CA TYR A 413 7.05 0.71 1.96
C TYR A 413 8.30 1.51 2.36
N GLY A 414 8.12 2.81 2.60
CA GLY A 414 9.04 3.66 3.38
C GLY A 414 10.28 4.19 2.68
N ILE A 415 10.58 3.85 1.41
CA ILE A 415 11.76 4.37 0.70
C ILE A 415 11.43 5.60 -0.15
N THR A 416 12.42 6.42 -0.41
CA THR A 416 12.34 7.61 -1.28
C THR A 416 13.34 7.46 -2.43
N LEU A 417 12.88 7.65 -3.67
CA LEU A 417 13.68 7.49 -4.89
C LEU A 417 13.43 8.67 -5.86
N THR A 418 13.43 9.89 -5.34
CA THR A 418 13.08 11.12 -6.07
C THR A 418 14.13 11.58 -7.08
N GLU A 419 15.33 11.02 -7.04
CA GLU A 419 16.34 11.27 -8.10
C GLU A 419 15.99 10.62 -9.44
N ALA A 420 15.10 9.62 -9.43
CA ALA A 420 14.59 9.04 -10.67
C ALA A 420 13.43 9.86 -11.26
N ASN A 421 13.48 10.09 -12.54
CA ASN A 421 12.39 10.66 -13.34
C ASN A 421 11.81 9.67 -14.36
N THR A 422 12.33 8.46 -14.42
CA THR A 422 11.83 7.39 -15.29
C THR A 422 11.59 6.13 -14.44
N VAL A 423 10.41 5.55 -14.58
CA VAL A 423 9.99 4.34 -13.88
C VAL A 423 9.48 3.33 -14.90
N VAL A 424 10.09 2.16 -14.96
CA VAL A 424 9.72 1.09 -15.89
C VAL A 424 9.07 -0.06 -15.13
N TYR A 425 7.91 -0.48 -15.56
CA TYR A 425 7.26 -1.70 -15.11
C TYR A 425 7.57 -2.83 -16.09
N PHE A 426 8.62 -3.60 -15.77
CA PHE A 426 9.01 -4.76 -16.56
C PHE A 426 7.95 -5.87 -16.48
N ALA A 427 7.41 -6.11 -15.28
CA ALA A 427 6.29 -7.02 -15.08
C ALA A 427 5.35 -6.46 -14.00
N ASN A 428 4.10 -6.18 -14.37
CA ASN A 428 3.07 -5.68 -13.46
C ASN A 428 2.45 -6.80 -12.62
N SER A 429 1.94 -6.44 -11.45
CA SER A 429 1.05 -7.30 -10.67
C SER A 429 -0.40 -6.84 -10.79
N PHE A 430 -1.37 -7.72 -10.47
CA PHE A 430 -2.78 -7.34 -10.37
C PHE A 430 -3.10 -6.49 -9.12
N ASP A 431 -2.11 -6.20 -8.27
CA ASP A 431 -2.31 -5.47 -7.03
C ASP A 431 -2.15 -3.96 -7.24
N LEU A 432 -3.27 -3.25 -7.20
CA LEU A 432 -3.29 -1.80 -7.36
C LEU A 432 -2.53 -1.08 -6.24
N GLU A 433 -2.55 -1.62 -5.04
CA GLU A 433 -1.85 -1.01 -3.90
C GLU A 433 -0.34 -0.97 -4.14
N HIS A 434 0.24 -2.09 -4.61
CA HIS A 434 1.65 -2.14 -4.98
C HIS A 434 1.97 -1.16 -6.13
N ARG A 435 1.08 -1.03 -7.12
CA ARG A 435 1.25 -0.08 -8.22
C ARG A 435 1.30 1.36 -7.72
N ILE A 436 0.30 1.80 -6.96
CA ILE A 436 0.23 3.16 -6.43
C ILE A 436 1.42 3.46 -5.51
N GLN A 437 1.76 2.52 -4.61
CA GLN A 437 2.87 2.70 -3.69
C GLN A 437 4.22 2.80 -4.40
N SER A 438 4.44 1.99 -5.44
CA SER A 438 5.68 2.03 -6.22
C SER A 438 5.83 3.30 -7.06
N GLU A 439 4.73 3.82 -7.62
CA GLU A 439 4.73 5.13 -8.28
C GLU A 439 5.13 6.26 -7.33
N ASP A 440 4.61 6.20 -6.10
CA ASP A 440 4.86 7.21 -5.07
C ASP A 440 6.30 7.18 -4.50
N ARG A 441 7.16 6.25 -4.93
CA ARG A 441 8.59 6.28 -4.60
C ARG A 441 9.33 7.38 -5.35
N ALA A 442 8.98 7.61 -6.61
CA ALA A 442 9.56 8.66 -7.45
C ALA A 442 8.76 9.98 -7.36
N HIS A 443 7.41 9.91 -7.30
CA HIS A 443 6.54 11.08 -7.33
C HIS A 443 6.09 11.50 -5.93
N ARG A 444 6.95 12.24 -5.24
CA ARG A 444 6.70 12.78 -3.89
C ARG A 444 7.48 14.07 -3.66
N LEU A 445 7.31 14.70 -2.49
CA LEU A 445 8.06 15.89 -2.10
C LEU A 445 9.57 15.69 -2.34
N GLY A 446 10.19 16.64 -3.03
CA GLY A 446 11.57 16.61 -3.48
C GLY A 446 11.76 16.23 -4.95
N GLN A 447 10.73 15.72 -5.63
CA GLN A 447 10.76 15.52 -7.08
C GLN A 447 10.67 16.87 -7.82
N LYS A 448 11.63 17.12 -8.70
CA LYS A 448 11.75 18.37 -9.47
C LYS A 448 11.35 18.22 -10.93
N ASN A 449 11.33 16.99 -11.43
CA ASN A 449 11.13 16.67 -12.84
C ASN A 449 9.79 15.92 -13.05
N LYS A 450 9.21 16.05 -14.26
CA LYS A 450 8.12 15.16 -14.67
C LYS A 450 8.57 13.71 -14.58
N VAL A 451 7.72 12.84 -14.05
CA VAL A 451 8.04 11.42 -13.90
C VAL A 451 7.36 10.64 -15.02
N LEU A 452 8.16 9.98 -15.84
CA LEU A 452 7.70 9.11 -16.91
C LEU A 452 7.54 7.68 -16.40
N TYR A 453 6.33 7.13 -16.51
CA TYR A 453 5.98 5.75 -16.19
C TYR A 453 5.78 4.96 -17.46
N ILE A 454 6.57 3.90 -17.64
CA ILE A 454 6.57 3.05 -18.84
C ILE A 454 6.12 1.65 -18.46
N ASP A 455 5.03 1.18 -19.06
CA ASP A 455 4.60 -0.21 -18.93
C ASP A 455 5.11 -1.02 -20.13
N LEU A 456 5.92 -2.08 -19.91
CA LEU A 456 6.25 -3.04 -20.95
C LEU A 456 5.08 -4.01 -21.11
N ILE A 457 4.54 -4.10 -22.32
CA ILE A 457 3.36 -4.92 -22.60
C ILE A 457 3.60 -5.75 -23.87
N SER A 458 3.31 -7.04 -23.79
CA SER A 458 3.22 -7.88 -24.97
C SER A 458 1.78 -7.89 -25.49
N PRO A 459 1.50 -7.41 -26.72
CA PRO A 459 0.15 -7.31 -27.27
C PRO A 459 -0.58 -8.66 -27.29
N GLY A 460 -1.89 -8.66 -27.03
CA GLY A 460 -2.74 -9.86 -27.06
C GLY A 460 -2.52 -10.82 -25.87
N THR A 461 -1.78 -10.41 -24.85
CA THR A 461 -1.42 -11.27 -23.72
C THR A 461 -2.07 -10.85 -22.40
N ILE A 462 -1.68 -11.55 -21.33
CA ILE A 462 -2.13 -11.24 -19.97
C ILE A 462 -1.67 -9.86 -19.50
N ASP A 463 -0.59 -9.28 -20.05
CA ASP A 463 -0.09 -7.96 -19.67
C ASP A 463 -1.16 -6.87 -19.91
N GLU A 464 -1.80 -6.88 -21.08
CA GLU A 464 -2.90 -5.95 -21.38
C GLU A 464 -4.06 -6.08 -20.39
N ARG A 465 -4.40 -7.33 -20.04
CA ARG A 465 -5.47 -7.61 -19.07
C ARG A 465 -5.12 -7.09 -17.68
N ILE A 466 -3.86 -7.19 -17.27
CA ILE A 466 -3.39 -6.68 -15.97
C ILE A 466 -3.51 -5.15 -15.96
N VAL A 467 -2.98 -4.47 -16.96
CA VAL A 467 -3.03 -2.99 -17.05
C VAL A 467 -4.48 -2.52 -17.11
N LYS A 468 -5.34 -3.17 -17.89
CA LYS A 468 -6.77 -2.85 -17.94
C LYS A 468 -7.46 -3.05 -16.59
N ALA A 469 -7.15 -4.14 -15.88
CA ALA A 469 -7.72 -4.41 -14.55
C ALA A 469 -7.26 -3.38 -13.50
N LEU A 470 -6.00 -2.95 -13.55
CA LEU A 470 -5.48 -1.89 -12.68
C LEU A 470 -6.22 -0.57 -12.92
N ARG A 471 -6.45 -0.20 -14.18
CA ARG A 471 -7.21 1.00 -14.57
C ARG A 471 -8.64 0.97 -14.03
N GLN A 472 -9.34 -0.14 -14.26
CA GLN A 472 -10.72 -0.31 -13.76
C GLN A 472 -10.81 -0.18 -12.22
N LYS A 473 -9.82 -0.69 -11.50
CA LYS A 473 -9.77 -0.56 -10.03
C LYS A 473 -9.55 0.87 -9.57
N ILE A 474 -8.75 1.66 -10.29
CA ILE A 474 -8.54 3.08 -9.98
C ILE A 474 -9.84 3.86 -10.22
N ASP A 475 -10.50 3.66 -11.35
CA ASP A 475 -11.77 4.32 -11.66
C ASP A 475 -12.84 4.01 -10.61
N LEU A 476 -12.92 2.75 -10.19
CA LEU A 476 -13.85 2.33 -9.16
C LEU A 476 -13.52 2.95 -7.79
N GLY A 477 -12.25 3.02 -7.44
CA GLY A 477 -11.78 3.68 -6.21
C GLY A 477 -12.12 5.17 -6.21
N ALA A 478 -11.88 5.84 -7.32
CA ALA A 478 -12.21 7.26 -7.51
C ALA A 478 -13.71 7.53 -7.33
N LYS A 479 -14.59 6.73 -7.92
CA LYS A 479 -16.05 6.84 -7.76
C LYS A 479 -16.51 6.69 -6.32
N VAL A 480 -15.94 5.75 -5.56
CA VAL A 480 -16.26 5.55 -4.14
C VAL A 480 -15.84 6.74 -3.28
N LEU A 481 -14.75 7.41 -3.65
CA LEU A 481 -14.21 8.54 -2.92
C LEU A 481 -14.70 9.89 -3.43
N GLY A 482 -15.58 9.91 -4.46
CA GLY A 482 -16.09 11.12 -5.08
C GLY A 482 -15.01 11.89 -5.86
N GLU A 483 -14.00 11.20 -6.38
CA GLU A 483 -12.90 11.78 -7.13
C GLU A 483 -13.13 11.71 -8.64
N GLU A 484 -12.59 12.66 -9.40
CA GLU A 484 -12.46 12.51 -10.85
C GLU A 484 -11.46 11.40 -11.20
N ALA A 485 -11.72 10.68 -12.30
CA ALA A 485 -10.82 9.64 -12.77
C ALA A 485 -9.39 10.17 -12.95
N ARG A 486 -8.42 9.43 -12.44
CA ARG A 486 -7.02 9.84 -12.48
C ARG A 486 -6.50 9.96 -13.93
N GLU A 487 -5.59 10.88 -14.15
CA GLU A 487 -5.09 11.27 -15.49
C GLU A 487 -4.58 10.14 -16.37
N TRP A 488 -3.98 9.11 -15.81
CA TRP A 488 -3.49 7.98 -16.58
C TRP A 488 -4.60 7.06 -17.16
N LEU A 489 -5.87 7.24 -16.76
CA LEU A 489 -7.02 6.67 -17.44
C LEU A 489 -7.30 7.35 -18.80
N ARG A 490 -6.72 8.52 -19.05
CA ARG A 490 -6.89 9.29 -20.27
C ARG A 490 -6.02 8.81 -21.45
N LEU A 491 -5.18 7.78 -21.26
CA LEU A 491 -4.51 7.13 -22.39
C LEU A 491 -5.58 6.54 -23.31
N ASP A 492 -5.63 7.10 -24.53
CA ASP A 492 -6.65 6.86 -25.54
C ASP A 492 -6.85 5.34 -25.80
N PRO A 493 -8.06 4.77 -25.59
CA PRO A 493 -8.33 3.36 -25.89
C PRO A 493 -8.10 2.98 -27.35
N LYS A 494 -8.01 3.97 -28.27
CA LYS A 494 -7.76 3.78 -29.71
C LYS A 494 -6.31 3.44 -30.05
N ARG A 495 -5.36 3.66 -29.14
CA ARG A 495 -3.95 3.27 -29.31
C ARG A 495 -3.64 1.87 -28.77
N MET A 496 -4.66 1.16 -28.29
CA MET A 496 -4.59 -0.21 -27.79
C MET A 496 -5.42 -1.17 -28.69
N LYS A 497 -5.49 -0.90 -29.99
CA LYS A 497 -6.05 -1.88 -30.96
C LYS A 497 -4.97 -2.75 -31.53
#